data_80490ad95c9e1e7cda813d08a2cf97e7
#
_entry.id   80490ad95c9e1e7cda813d08a2cf97e7
#
_cell.length_a   1.000
_cell.length_b   1.000
_cell.length_c   1.000
_cell.angle_alpha   90.00
_cell.angle_beta   90.00
_cell.angle_gamma   90.00
#
_symmetry.space_group_name_H-M   'P 1'
#
loop_
_entity.id
_entity.type
_entity.pdbx_description
1 polymer ?
#
loop_
_entity_poly.entity_id
_entity_poly.type
_entity_poly.pdbx_seq_one_letter_code
_entity_poly.pdbx_strand_id
1 'polypeptide(L)'
;FEEEDIMAQLKEVRGWYESGIINADAPQMAEGPTYKACFIAQGWSLAAKTVWGPNMGKELVAYTFGPTILSNDSVLGSVNFVSVNTEHPDKALAYLNLINTDSKVRDAFYYGLEDDNFTYTEDGRVKKNPDRSWGLAGYTQGTFFNVSMLDTDTVNQWDEVHELNDKAEPSVLLGFAFDASEVSDQINNCSVI
;
A
#
# COMPACT_ATOMS: atom_id res chain seq x y z
N PHE A 1 -5.02 25.89 -6.91
CA PHE A 1 -3.99 26.46 -6.02
C PHE A 1 -4.36 27.83 -5.44
N GLU A 2 -5.40 28.51 -5.91
CA GLU A 2 -5.81 29.82 -5.42
C GLU A 2 -6.73 29.78 -4.18
N GLU A 3 -7.11 28.59 -3.71
CA GLU A 3 -7.86 28.42 -2.47
C GLU A 3 -7.00 28.84 -1.27
N GLU A 4 -7.58 29.65 -0.37
CA GLU A 4 -6.84 30.27 0.75
C GLU A 4 -6.22 29.25 1.70
N ASP A 5 -6.91 28.16 1.99
CA ASP A 5 -6.44 27.08 2.87
C ASP A 5 -5.28 26.29 2.23
N ILE A 6 -5.33 26.01 0.94
CA ILE A 6 -4.25 25.38 0.20
C ILE A 6 -3.01 26.28 0.19
N MET A 7 -3.19 27.57 -0.10
CA MET A 7 -2.10 28.52 -0.08
C MET A 7 -1.49 28.72 1.31
N ALA A 8 -2.29 28.63 2.37
CA ALA A 8 -1.79 28.68 3.74
C ALA A 8 -0.89 27.46 4.04
N GLN A 9 -1.34 26.26 3.69
CA GLN A 9 -0.55 25.03 3.88
C GLN A 9 0.75 25.06 3.07
N LEU A 10 0.71 25.50 1.82
CA LEU A 10 1.92 25.63 0.99
C LEU A 10 2.94 26.62 1.57
N LYS A 11 2.47 27.74 2.13
CA LYS A 11 3.34 28.71 2.82
C LYS A 11 3.97 28.12 4.08
N GLU A 12 3.22 27.30 4.83
CA GLU A 12 3.75 26.62 6.01
C GLU A 12 4.82 25.60 5.64
N VAL A 13 4.57 24.74 4.64
CA VAL A 13 5.56 23.78 4.13
C VAL A 13 6.81 24.47 3.61
N ARG A 14 6.65 25.59 2.92
CA ARG A 14 7.76 26.44 2.50
C ARG A 14 8.56 26.96 3.69
N GLY A 15 7.89 27.41 4.75
CA GLY A 15 8.53 27.85 5.99
C GLY A 15 9.36 26.74 6.64
N TRP A 16 8.87 25.49 6.60
CA TRP A 16 9.63 24.33 7.07
C TRP A 16 10.89 24.08 6.23
N TYR A 17 10.79 24.23 4.92
CA TYR A 17 11.95 24.14 4.02
C TYR A 17 12.99 25.24 4.30
N GLU A 18 12.55 26.49 4.39
CA GLU A 18 13.42 27.64 4.64
C GLU A 18 14.08 27.59 6.03
N SER A 19 13.43 26.97 7.03
CA SER A 19 13.97 26.78 8.39
C SER A 19 14.84 25.54 8.53
N GLY A 20 14.98 24.70 7.48
CA GLY A 20 15.80 23.50 7.49
C GLY A 20 15.14 22.28 8.18
N ILE A 21 13.83 22.33 8.47
CA ILE A 21 13.06 21.17 8.91
C ILE A 21 12.94 20.16 7.76
N ILE A 22 12.73 20.65 6.54
CA ILE A 22 12.83 19.86 5.32
C ILE A 22 14.23 20.09 4.76
N ASN A 23 14.94 18.99 4.45
CA ASN A 23 16.30 19.09 3.94
C ASN A 23 16.36 19.80 2.56
N ALA A 24 17.43 20.55 2.34
CA ALA A 24 17.60 21.43 1.18
C ALA A 24 17.62 20.67 -0.16
N ASP A 25 18.01 19.39 -0.16
CA ASP A 25 18.06 18.52 -1.34
C ASP A 25 16.77 17.72 -1.57
N ALA A 26 15.73 17.92 -0.73
CA ALA A 26 14.45 17.21 -0.86
C ALA A 26 13.86 17.23 -2.29
N PRO A 27 13.91 18.33 -3.08
CA PRO A 27 13.40 18.34 -4.45
C PRO A 27 14.18 17.46 -5.44
N GLN A 28 15.40 17.05 -5.08
CA GLN A 28 16.30 16.26 -5.94
C GLN A 28 16.42 14.80 -5.49
N MET A 29 15.82 14.46 -4.35
CA MET A 29 15.87 13.11 -3.80
C MET A 29 14.90 12.20 -4.57
N ALA A 30 15.42 11.10 -5.12
CA ALA A 30 14.61 10.05 -5.74
C ALA A 30 13.80 9.26 -4.67
N GLU A 31 14.37 9.09 -3.49
CA GLU A 31 13.74 8.40 -2.36
C GLU A 31 13.98 9.17 -1.06
N GLY A 32 13.00 9.16 -0.17
CA GLY A 32 13.15 9.77 1.14
C GLY A 32 14.17 9.03 2.01
N PRO A 33 14.84 9.73 2.95
CA PRO A 33 15.82 9.12 3.84
C PRO A 33 15.17 8.04 4.71
N THR A 34 15.95 7.02 5.08
CA THR A 34 15.53 5.94 5.97
C THR A 34 15.32 6.39 7.43
N TYR A 35 15.95 7.51 7.81
CA TYR A 35 15.80 8.12 9.14
C TYR A 35 14.74 9.23 9.06
N LYS A 36 13.53 8.94 9.41
CA LYS A 36 12.42 9.91 9.47
C LYS A 36 11.90 9.97 10.89
N ALA A 37 11.70 11.18 11.42
CA ALA A 37 10.99 11.33 12.70
C ALA A 37 9.48 11.12 12.52
N CYS A 38 8.95 11.54 11.37
CA CYS A 38 7.54 11.44 11.03
C CYS A 38 7.38 11.30 9.52
N PHE A 39 6.34 10.60 9.08
CA PHE A 39 5.94 10.53 7.66
C PHE A 39 4.44 10.26 7.54
N ILE A 40 3.89 10.60 6.40
CA ILE A 40 2.50 10.32 6.03
C ILE A 40 2.50 9.15 5.05
N ALA A 41 1.63 8.19 5.27
CA ALA A 41 1.46 7.02 4.42
C ALA A 41 -0.01 6.64 4.28
N GLN A 42 -0.36 6.00 3.18
CA GLN A 42 -1.63 5.29 3.05
C GLN A 42 -1.48 3.89 3.65
N GLY A 43 -2.51 3.44 4.35
CA GLY A 43 -2.52 2.11 4.95
C GLY A 43 -3.41 2.02 6.18
N TRP A 44 -3.05 1.15 7.07
CA TRP A 44 -3.75 0.88 8.32
C TRP A 44 -2.80 1.05 9.51
N SER A 45 -3.34 1.30 10.70
CA SER A 45 -2.50 1.70 11.84
C SER A 45 -1.52 0.61 12.29
N LEU A 46 -1.93 -0.66 12.22
CA LEU A 46 -1.08 -1.79 12.59
C LEU A 46 0.10 -1.98 11.64
N ALA A 47 0.05 -1.44 10.41
CA ALA A 47 1.19 -1.46 9.49
C ALA A 47 2.44 -0.78 10.07
N ALA A 48 2.29 0.15 11.01
CA ALA A 48 3.40 0.74 11.73
C ALA A 48 4.26 -0.33 12.43
N LYS A 49 3.63 -1.34 13.04
CA LYS A 49 4.29 -2.43 13.75
C LYS A 49 4.69 -3.59 12.85
N THR A 50 3.85 -3.93 11.85
CA THR A 50 3.98 -5.16 11.07
C THR A 50 4.76 -4.98 9.77
N VAL A 51 4.78 -3.76 9.22
CA VAL A 51 5.41 -3.46 7.93
C VAL A 51 6.48 -2.38 8.06
N TRP A 52 6.10 -1.16 8.44
CA TRP A 52 7.00 0.00 8.35
C TRP A 52 8.09 -0.01 9.42
N GLY A 53 7.74 -0.36 10.67
CA GLY A 53 8.71 -0.46 11.77
C GLY A 53 9.81 -1.47 11.48
N PRO A 54 9.49 -2.73 11.14
CA PRO A 54 10.48 -3.72 10.76
C PRO A 54 11.37 -3.28 9.59
N ASN A 55 10.79 -2.68 8.54
CA ASN A 55 11.54 -2.19 7.39
C ASN A 55 12.52 -1.06 7.74
N MET A 56 12.20 -0.25 8.75
CA MET A 56 13.06 0.83 9.23
C MET A 56 13.98 0.42 10.39
N GLY A 57 13.81 -0.79 10.94
CA GLY A 57 14.50 -1.24 12.16
C GLY A 57 14.16 -0.37 13.37
N LYS A 58 12.93 0.16 13.45
CA LYS A 58 12.46 1.09 14.48
C LYS A 58 11.08 0.71 14.97
N GLU A 59 10.81 1.01 16.22
CA GLU A 59 9.44 0.99 16.73
C GLU A 59 8.71 2.25 16.25
N LEU A 60 7.55 2.06 15.63
CA LEU A 60 6.72 3.13 15.09
C LEU A 60 5.35 3.14 15.74
N VAL A 61 4.80 4.34 15.89
CA VAL A 61 3.43 4.58 16.30
C VAL A 61 2.69 5.25 15.15
N ALA A 62 1.51 4.75 14.81
CA ALA A 62 0.65 5.34 13.81
C ALA A 62 -0.52 6.09 14.44
N TYR A 63 -0.88 7.20 13.83
CA TYR A 63 -2.10 7.93 14.10
C TYR A 63 -2.89 8.08 12.80
N THR A 64 -4.11 7.54 12.79
CA THR A 64 -5.00 7.62 11.63
C THR A 64 -5.76 8.94 11.66
N PHE A 65 -5.80 9.66 10.54
CA PHE A 65 -6.57 10.89 10.40
C PHE A 65 -7.39 10.86 9.10
N GLY A 66 -8.57 11.47 9.17
CA GLY A 66 -9.53 11.46 8.05
C GLY A 66 -10.27 10.13 7.91
N PRO A 67 -11.34 10.12 7.11
CA PRO A 67 -12.10 8.92 6.79
C PRO A 67 -11.36 8.07 5.75
N THR A 68 -11.68 6.78 5.72
CA THR A 68 -11.28 5.92 4.59
C THR A 68 -12.17 6.27 3.40
N ILE A 69 -11.56 6.66 2.29
CA ILE A 69 -12.27 7.08 1.07
C ILE A 69 -12.18 5.98 0.00
N LEU A 70 -13.34 5.59 -0.51
CA LEU A 70 -13.46 4.73 -1.67
C LEU A 70 -13.45 5.61 -2.94
N SER A 71 -12.38 5.54 -3.71
CA SER A 71 -12.19 6.28 -4.95
C SER A 71 -11.91 5.35 -6.13
N ASN A 72 -11.88 5.87 -7.35
CA ASN A 72 -11.45 5.09 -8.52
C ASN A 72 -10.05 4.52 -8.31
N ASP A 73 -9.12 5.31 -7.75
CA ASP A 73 -7.75 4.87 -7.51
C ASP A 73 -7.67 3.76 -6.46
N SER A 74 -8.49 3.82 -5.40
CA SER A 74 -8.52 2.75 -4.39
C SER A 74 -9.08 1.44 -4.93
N VAL A 75 -10.05 1.49 -5.85
CA VAL A 75 -10.64 0.31 -6.50
C VAL A 75 -9.71 -0.27 -7.58
N LEU A 76 -9.03 0.61 -8.34
CA LEU A 76 -8.20 0.23 -9.48
C LEU A 76 -6.71 0.18 -9.15
N GLY A 77 -6.33 0.41 -7.90
CA GLY A 77 -4.92 0.50 -7.46
C GLY A 77 -4.10 -0.76 -7.72
N SER A 78 -4.74 -1.92 -7.72
CA SER A 78 -4.14 -3.21 -8.10
C SER A 78 -5.19 -4.10 -8.70
N VAL A 79 -5.10 -4.33 -10.01
CA VAL A 79 -6.03 -5.18 -10.74
C VAL A 79 -5.27 -6.30 -11.44
N ASN A 80 -5.87 -7.49 -11.44
CA ASN A 80 -5.38 -8.63 -12.19
C ASN A 80 -6.37 -8.94 -13.31
N PHE A 81 -5.87 -9.20 -14.50
CA PHE A 81 -6.69 -9.54 -15.65
C PHE A 81 -6.08 -10.67 -16.46
N VAL A 82 -6.93 -11.38 -17.18
CA VAL A 82 -6.53 -12.45 -18.09
C VAL A 82 -6.38 -11.87 -19.49
N SER A 83 -5.22 -12.06 -20.11
CA SER A 83 -4.98 -11.59 -21.47
C SER A 83 -5.92 -12.27 -22.46
N VAL A 84 -6.48 -11.51 -23.40
CA VAL A 84 -7.28 -12.03 -24.53
C VAL A 84 -6.47 -12.98 -25.43
N ASN A 85 -5.16 -12.86 -25.44
CA ASN A 85 -4.25 -13.67 -26.25
C ASN A 85 -3.81 -14.98 -25.57
N THR A 86 -4.31 -15.27 -24.34
CA THR A 86 -3.93 -16.52 -23.68
C THR A 86 -4.55 -17.73 -24.35
N GLU A 87 -3.77 -18.80 -24.53
CA GLU A 87 -4.26 -20.10 -25.00
C GLU A 87 -4.90 -20.93 -23.87
N HIS A 88 -4.77 -20.48 -22.59
CA HIS A 88 -5.20 -21.20 -21.41
C HIS A 88 -5.96 -20.28 -20.42
N PRO A 89 -7.09 -19.67 -20.81
CA PRO A 89 -7.85 -18.78 -19.93
C PRO A 89 -8.39 -19.47 -18.69
N ASP A 90 -8.75 -20.75 -18.81
CA ASP A 90 -9.17 -21.62 -17.71
C ASP A 90 -8.08 -21.78 -16.62
N LYS A 91 -6.84 -21.97 -17.01
CA LYS A 91 -5.70 -22.05 -16.09
C LYS A 91 -5.41 -20.71 -15.43
N ALA A 92 -5.50 -19.62 -16.18
CA ALA A 92 -5.32 -18.27 -15.64
C ALA A 92 -6.39 -17.94 -14.58
N LEU A 93 -7.66 -18.28 -14.85
CA LEU A 93 -8.74 -18.12 -13.90
C LEU A 93 -8.58 -19.03 -12.68
N ALA A 94 -8.15 -20.29 -12.88
CA ALA A 94 -7.87 -21.21 -11.79
C ALA A 94 -6.75 -20.69 -10.89
N TYR A 95 -5.69 -20.10 -11.45
CA TYR A 95 -4.64 -19.44 -10.69
C TYR A 95 -5.16 -18.26 -9.87
N LEU A 96 -5.92 -17.37 -10.49
CA LEU A 96 -6.51 -16.23 -9.78
C LEU A 96 -7.46 -16.65 -8.66
N ASN A 97 -8.23 -17.72 -8.88
CA ASN A 97 -9.06 -18.30 -7.83
C ASN A 97 -8.20 -18.88 -6.69
N LEU A 98 -7.17 -19.66 -7.02
CA LEU A 98 -6.32 -20.33 -6.04
C LEU A 98 -5.60 -19.34 -5.11
N ILE A 99 -5.00 -18.28 -5.68
CA ILE A 99 -4.29 -17.26 -4.88
C ILE A 99 -5.22 -16.46 -3.95
N ASN A 100 -6.51 -16.43 -4.24
CA ASN A 100 -7.51 -15.75 -3.42
C ASN A 100 -8.27 -16.65 -2.44
N THR A 101 -8.12 -17.98 -2.55
CA THR A 101 -8.89 -18.94 -1.72
C THR A 101 -8.04 -19.92 -0.94
N ASP A 102 -6.77 -20.12 -1.32
CA ASP A 102 -5.86 -21.04 -0.65
C ASP A 102 -4.79 -20.27 0.14
N SER A 103 -4.81 -20.37 1.46
CA SER A 103 -3.89 -19.67 2.34
C SER A 103 -2.43 -20.07 2.12
N LYS A 104 -2.15 -21.34 1.85
CA LYS A 104 -0.77 -21.79 1.63
C LYS A 104 -0.17 -21.23 0.35
N VAL A 105 -0.97 -21.18 -0.71
CA VAL A 105 -0.55 -20.54 -1.96
C VAL A 105 -0.35 -19.04 -1.73
N ARG A 106 -1.27 -18.40 -1.00
CA ARG A 106 -1.17 -16.97 -0.69
C ARG A 106 0.07 -16.67 0.17
N ASP A 107 0.34 -17.49 1.19
CA ASP A 107 1.52 -17.36 2.05
C ASP A 107 2.82 -17.54 1.26
N ALA A 108 2.86 -18.45 0.30
CA ALA A 108 4.02 -18.64 -0.56
C ALA A 108 4.33 -17.37 -1.38
N PHE A 109 3.31 -16.66 -1.87
CA PHE A 109 3.51 -15.37 -2.52
C PHE A 109 3.91 -14.26 -1.55
N TYR A 110 3.37 -14.28 -0.33
CA TYR A 110 3.57 -13.20 0.64
C TYR A 110 4.87 -13.35 1.46
N TYR A 111 5.20 -14.58 1.86
CA TYR A 111 6.33 -14.89 2.74
C TYR A 111 7.48 -15.62 2.05
N GLY A 112 7.29 -16.14 0.84
CA GLY A 112 8.27 -16.92 0.11
C GLY A 112 8.02 -18.43 0.18
N LEU A 113 9.08 -19.24 0.11
CA LEU A 113 8.99 -20.68 0.13
C LEU A 113 9.03 -21.21 1.55
N GLU A 114 8.11 -22.14 1.86
CA GLU A 114 8.12 -22.94 3.08
C GLU A 114 9.45 -23.69 3.20
N ASP A 115 9.96 -23.84 4.41
CA ASP A 115 11.25 -24.43 4.75
C ASP A 115 12.51 -23.67 4.28
N ASP A 116 12.37 -22.63 3.48
CA ASP A 116 13.46 -21.71 3.10
C ASP A 116 13.28 -20.32 3.72
N ASN A 117 12.22 -19.61 3.34
CA ASN A 117 11.97 -18.26 3.82
C ASN A 117 11.15 -18.20 5.11
N PHE A 118 10.36 -19.23 5.36
CA PHE A 118 9.53 -19.36 6.56
C PHE A 118 9.20 -20.82 6.88
N THR A 119 8.67 -21.05 8.09
CA THR A 119 8.05 -22.31 8.50
C THR A 119 6.71 -22.04 9.16
N TYR A 120 5.81 -23.03 9.17
CA TYR A 120 4.60 -22.95 9.97
C TYR A 120 4.86 -23.40 11.40
N THR A 121 4.24 -22.72 12.35
CA THR A 121 4.14 -23.18 13.74
C THR A 121 3.05 -24.23 13.89
N GLU A 122 2.95 -24.89 15.05
CA GLU A 122 1.91 -25.90 15.30
C GLU A 122 0.48 -25.35 15.23
N ASP A 123 0.30 -24.07 15.53
CA ASP A 123 -0.96 -23.35 15.43
C ASP A 123 -1.21 -22.69 14.05
N GLY A 124 -0.38 -23.01 13.06
CA GLY A 124 -0.54 -22.58 11.66
C GLY A 124 -0.09 -21.14 11.37
N ARG A 125 0.61 -20.50 12.29
CA ARG A 125 1.20 -19.18 12.06
C ARG A 125 2.51 -19.28 11.31
N VAL A 126 2.94 -18.18 10.73
CA VAL A 126 4.19 -18.09 9.97
C VAL A 126 5.33 -17.57 10.85
N LYS A 127 6.39 -18.35 10.92
CA LYS A 127 7.67 -17.93 11.50
C LYS A 127 8.68 -17.68 10.40
N LYS A 128 9.04 -16.41 10.20
CA LYS A 128 10.02 -16.00 9.18
C LYS A 128 11.43 -16.49 9.51
N ASN A 129 12.17 -16.89 8.48
CA ASN A 129 13.60 -17.15 8.58
C ASN A 129 14.37 -15.81 8.48
N PRO A 130 15.09 -15.39 9.53
CA PRO A 130 15.79 -14.10 9.53
C PRO A 130 16.95 -14.04 8.53
N ASP A 131 17.49 -15.20 8.12
CA ASP A 131 18.64 -15.30 7.22
C ASP A 131 18.23 -15.39 5.74
N ARG A 132 16.94 -15.51 5.45
CA ARG A 132 16.39 -15.68 4.10
C ARG A 132 15.24 -14.71 3.86
N SER A 133 15.59 -13.53 3.39
CA SER A 133 14.59 -12.51 3.07
C SER A 133 13.80 -12.86 1.81
N TRP A 134 12.51 -12.57 1.84
CA TRP A 134 11.61 -12.56 0.70
C TRP A 134 10.85 -11.24 0.68
N GLY A 135 10.59 -10.70 -0.49
CA GLY A 135 9.83 -9.46 -0.63
C GLY A 135 8.92 -9.49 -1.84
N LEU A 136 7.65 -9.21 -1.59
CA LEU A 136 6.64 -8.95 -2.61
C LEU A 136 5.80 -7.77 -2.13
N ALA A 137 5.41 -6.88 -3.05
CA ALA A 137 4.37 -5.91 -2.78
C ALA A 137 3.03 -6.64 -2.68
N GLY A 138 2.65 -7.04 -1.45
CA GLY A 138 1.56 -7.96 -1.17
C GLY A 138 0.20 -7.56 -1.73
N TYR A 139 0.00 -6.25 -1.96
CA TYR A 139 -1.23 -5.72 -2.57
C TYR A 139 -1.36 -6.00 -4.08
N THR A 140 -0.30 -6.47 -4.74
CA THR A 140 -0.29 -6.69 -6.19
C THR A 140 -0.88 -8.03 -6.62
N GLN A 141 -0.94 -9.01 -5.70
CA GLN A 141 -1.35 -10.38 -6.02
C GLN A 141 -2.21 -10.97 -4.89
N GLY A 142 -3.49 -11.18 -5.17
CA GLY A 142 -4.41 -11.84 -4.25
C GLY A 142 -4.85 -11.01 -3.04
N THR A 143 -5.81 -11.54 -2.30
CA THR A 143 -6.35 -10.89 -1.11
C THR A 143 -5.39 -10.97 0.08
N PHE A 144 -5.48 -10.02 1.02
CA PHE A 144 -4.81 -10.10 2.31
C PHE A 144 -5.55 -10.97 3.34
N PHE A 145 -6.85 -11.21 3.13
CA PHE A 145 -7.70 -11.83 4.14
C PHE A 145 -7.48 -13.33 4.33
N ASN A 146 -6.68 -13.96 3.49
CA ASN A 146 -6.23 -15.35 3.64
C ASN A 146 -4.71 -15.48 3.86
N VAL A 147 -4.01 -14.39 4.17
CA VAL A 147 -2.61 -14.40 4.58
C VAL A 147 -2.53 -14.85 6.05
N SER A 148 -1.71 -15.84 6.35
CA SER A 148 -1.50 -16.31 7.72
C SER A 148 -0.80 -15.26 8.59
N MET A 149 -1.15 -15.21 9.87
CA MET A 149 -0.51 -14.34 10.84
C MET A 149 0.95 -14.77 11.10
N LEU A 150 1.79 -13.80 11.45
CA LEU A 150 3.11 -14.11 11.99
C LEU A 150 3.00 -14.67 13.41
N ASP A 151 3.97 -15.49 13.81
CA ASP A 151 4.10 -16.02 15.18
C ASP A 151 4.26 -14.91 16.23
N THR A 152 4.78 -13.75 15.81
CA THR A 152 4.96 -12.55 16.63
C THR A 152 3.71 -11.67 16.72
N ASP A 153 2.71 -11.89 15.88
CA ASP A 153 1.51 -11.05 15.84
C ASP A 153 0.59 -11.37 17.03
N THR A 154 0.19 -10.34 17.75
CA THR A 154 -0.76 -10.45 18.87
C THR A 154 -2.21 -10.27 18.43
N VAL A 155 -2.43 -9.65 17.29
CA VAL A 155 -3.74 -9.39 16.66
C VAL A 155 -3.63 -9.60 15.17
N ASN A 156 -4.75 -10.00 14.55
CA ASN A 156 -4.81 -10.10 13.10
C ASN A 156 -4.98 -8.69 12.49
N GLN A 157 -3.93 -8.19 11.85
CA GLN A 157 -3.95 -6.85 11.22
C GLN A 157 -4.98 -6.74 10.09
N TRP A 158 -5.36 -7.84 9.49
CA TRP A 158 -6.33 -7.85 8.38
C TRP A 158 -7.77 -7.61 8.85
N ASP A 159 -8.07 -7.84 10.13
CA ASP A 159 -9.37 -7.48 10.72
C ASP A 159 -9.53 -5.95 10.75
N GLU A 160 -8.46 -5.19 11.07
CA GLU A 160 -8.46 -3.72 10.96
C GLU A 160 -8.71 -3.27 9.51
N VAL A 161 -8.05 -3.91 8.54
CA VAL A 161 -8.23 -3.59 7.11
C VAL A 161 -9.67 -3.87 6.68
N HIS A 162 -10.26 -4.97 7.16
CA HIS A 162 -11.66 -5.31 6.89
C HIS A 162 -12.61 -4.23 7.42
N GLU A 163 -12.41 -3.82 8.68
CA GLU A 163 -13.21 -2.75 9.28
C GLU A 163 -13.07 -1.41 8.55
N LEU A 164 -11.86 -1.06 8.09
CA LEU A 164 -11.63 0.15 7.31
C LEU A 164 -12.36 0.10 5.96
N ASN A 165 -12.36 -1.05 5.29
CA ASN A 165 -13.10 -1.23 4.05
C ASN A 165 -14.61 -1.11 4.26
N ASP A 166 -15.14 -1.72 5.33
CA ASP A 166 -16.57 -1.68 5.65
C ASP A 166 -17.07 -0.26 6.00
N LYS A 167 -16.17 0.58 6.53
CA LYS A 167 -16.45 1.97 6.91
C LYS A 167 -16.10 2.97 5.81
N ALA A 168 -15.60 2.52 4.67
CA ALA A 168 -15.14 3.41 3.61
C ALA A 168 -16.29 4.24 3.03
N GLU A 169 -16.06 5.54 2.92
CA GLU A 169 -17.00 6.49 2.35
C GLU A 169 -16.74 6.69 0.84
N PRO A 170 -17.76 6.58 0.00
CA PRO A 170 -17.56 6.78 -1.42
C PRO A 170 -17.20 8.23 -1.74
N SER A 171 -16.15 8.42 -2.53
CA SER A 171 -15.83 9.72 -3.10
C SER A 171 -17.00 10.21 -3.99
N VAL A 172 -17.25 11.51 -3.97
CA VAL A 172 -18.24 12.13 -4.89
C VAL A 172 -17.88 11.93 -6.36
N LEU A 173 -16.61 11.60 -6.66
CA LEU A 173 -16.11 11.31 -8.01
C LEU A 173 -16.01 9.81 -8.29
N LEU A 174 -16.48 8.94 -7.40
CA LEU A 174 -16.44 7.48 -7.63
C LEU A 174 -17.23 7.12 -8.89
N GLY A 175 -16.56 6.42 -9.82
CA GLY A 175 -17.13 6.05 -11.14
C GLY A 175 -17.04 7.15 -12.19
N PHE A 176 -16.62 8.37 -11.85
CA PHE A 176 -16.37 9.43 -12.82
C PHE A 176 -14.99 9.27 -13.47
N ALA A 177 -14.96 9.28 -14.81
CA ALA A 177 -13.73 9.34 -15.58
C ALA A 177 -13.77 10.56 -16.50
N PHE A 178 -12.77 11.45 -16.33
CA PHE A 178 -12.64 12.63 -17.18
C PHE A 178 -11.96 12.25 -18.50
N ASP A 179 -12.63 12.51 -19.62
CA ASP A 179 -12.00 12.38 -20.94
C ASP A 179 -11.15 13.63 -21.24
N ALA A 180 -9.85 13.45 -21.14
CA ALA A 180 -8.87 14.50 -21.35
C ALA A 180 -8.44 14.68 -22.82
N SER A 181 -8.99 13.92 -23.76
CA SER A 181 -8.52 13.88 -25.16
C SER A 181 -8.54 15.24 -25.85
N GLU A 182 -9.55 16.07 -25.59
CA GLU A 182 -9.69 17.41 -26.20
C GLU A 182 -8.89 18.51 -25.46
N VAL A 183 -8.36 18.23 -24.27
CA VAL A 183 -7.66 19.22 -23.43
C VAL A 183 -6.26 18.76 -23.01
N SER A 184 -5.73 17.74 -23.66
CA SER A 184 -4.42 17.15 -23.33
C SER A 184 -3.28 18.17 -23.40
N ASP A 185 -3.30 19.07 -24.40
CA ASP A 185 -2.28 20.10 -24.55
C ASP A 185 -2.31 21.11 -23.40
N GLN A 186 -3.50 21.50 -22.95
CA GLN A 186 -3.66 22.39 -21.80
C GLN A 186 -3.18 21.74 -20.51
N ILE A 187 -3.51 20.46 -20.29
CA ILE A 187 -3.05 19.70 -19.14
C ILE A 187 -1.52 19.60 -19.15
N ASN A 188 -0.91 19.27 -20.30
CA ASN A 188 0.53 19.19 -20.45
C ASN A 188 1.20 20.53 -20.17
N ASN A 189 0.65 21.63 -20.68
CA ASN A 189 1.18 22.97 -20.42
C ASN A 189 1.12 23.35 -18.92
N CYS A 190 0.08 22.94 -18.22
CA CYS A 190 -0.02 23.15 -16.76
C CYS A 190 0.96 22.26 -15.96
N SER A 191 1.38 21.12 -16.50
CA SER A 191 2.30 20.19 -15.83
C SER A 191 3.78 20.60 -15.91
N VAL A 192 4.11 21.66 -16.69
CA VAL A 192 5.48 22.18 -16.88
C VAL A 192 5.85 23.26 -15.86
N ILE A 193 4.95 23.61 -14.96
CA ILE A 193 5.18 24.56 -13.87
C ILE A 193 5.66 23.79 -12.65
#